data_0f40dd61037c42fa6eed42a93c7c7f59
#
_entry.id   0f40dd61037c42fa6eed42a93c7c7f59
#
_cell.length_a   1.000
_cell.length_b   1.000
_cell.length_c   1.000
_cell.angle_alpha   90.00
_cell.angle_beta   90.00
_cell.angle_gamma   90.00
#
_symmetry.space_group_name_H-M   'P 1'
#
loop_
_entity.id
_entity.type
_entity.pdbx_description
1 polymer ?
#
loop_
_entity_poly.entity_id
_entity_poly.type
_entity_poly.pdbx_seq_one_letter_code
_entity_poly.pdbx_strand_id
1 'polypeptide(L)'
;MAEGNWSVIRVEKISAEGAQKTERHNERKNESYADLNVDTEQIARNVHFKDTGGLTYNEYFQRLIDEGKISTRGQKAGATVFNELVIDVNTRYFEEHGGYEYARQFYEEAYRFGCEIYGEENIVSAVMHADEILAAF
;
A
#
# COMPACT_ATOMS: atom_id res chain seq x y z
N MET A 1 -29.53 13.89 6.09
CA MET A 1 -28.61 13.49 7.13
C MET A 1 -27.18 13.82 6.71
N ALA A 2 -26.48 14.51 7.56
CA ALA A 2 -25.09 14.80 7.26
C ALA A 2 -24.26 13.53 7.30
N GLU A 3 -23.48 13.30 6.26
CA GLU A 3 -22.54 12.21 6.26
C GLU A 3 -21.28 12.65 7.01
N GLY A 4 -20.90 11.87 8.01
CA GLY A 4 -19.68 12.13 8.74
C GLY A 4 -18.46 11.78 7.95
N ASN A 5 -17.33 12.30 8.37
CA ASN A 5 -16.05 11.84 7.88
C ASN A 5 -15.74 10.47 8.49
N TRP A 6 -15.06 9.63 7.72
CA TRP A 6 -14.75 8.28 8.17
C TRP A 6 -13.34 7.89 7.73
N SER A 7 -12.76 6.97 8.47
CA SER A 7 -11.52 6.32 8.09
C SER A 7 -11.60 4.84 8.43
N VAL A 8 -10.91 4.03 7.67
CA VAL A 8 -10.82 2.60 7.88
C VAL A 8 -9.37 2.18 7.77
N ILE A 9 -8.93 1.39 8.75
CA ILE A 9 -7.62 0.75 8.70
C ILE A 9 -7.86 -0.75 8.72
N ARG A 10 -7.30 -1.44 7.75
CA ARG A 10 -7.40 -2.90 7.69
C ARG A 10 -6.06 -3.50 7.35
N VAL A 11 -5.86 -4.75 7.80
CA VAL A 11 -4.65 -5.51 7.54
C VAL A 11 -5.05 -6.81 6.86
N GLU A 12 -4.43 -7.10 5.72
CA GLU A 12 -4.60 -8.37 5.03
C GLU A 12 -3.31 -9.16 5.07
N LYS A 13 -3.45 -10.45 5.34
CA LYS A 13 -2.32 -11.39 5.33
C LYS A 13 -2.13 -11.92 3.92
N ILE A 14 -0.91 -11.88 3.41
CA ILE A 14 -0.60 -12.24 2.03
C ILE A 14 0.51 -13.28 2.00
N SER A 15 0.26 -14.36 1.26
CA SER A 15 1.28 -15.39 0.98
C SER A 15 2.23 -14.90 -0.11
N ALA A 16 3.34 -15.61 -0.29
CA ALA A 16 4.28 -15.30 -1.39
C ALA A 16 3.59 -15.36 -2.76
N GLU A 17 2.65 -16.28 -2.94
CA GLU A 17 1.91 -16.42 -4.20
C GLU A 17 0.95 -15.27 -4.41
N GLY A 18 0.27 -14.80 -3.37
CA GLY A 18 -0.64 -13.66 -3.45
C GLY A 18 0.08 -12.33 -3.65
N ALA A 19 1.36 -12.27 -3.29
CA ALA A 19 2.13 -11.04 -3.38
C ALA A 19 2.25 -10.50 -4.80
N GLN A 20 2.31 -11.35 -5.81
CA GLN A 20 2.42 -10.92 -7.20
C GLN A 20 1.21 -10.10 -7.65
N LYS A 21 0.01 -10.56 -7.29
CA LYS A 21 -1.23 -9.85 -7.63
C LYS A 21 -1.32 -8.52 -6.89
N THR A 22 -1.02 -8.54 -5.60
CA THR A 22 -1.03 -7.33 -4.77
C THR A 22 -0.03 -6.31 -5.30
N GLU A 23 1.17 -6.76 -5.65
CA GLU A 23 2.19 -5.89 -6.21
C GLU A 23 1.74 -5.25 -7.51
N ARG A 24 1.19 -6.04 -8.44
CA ARG A 24 0.72 -5.50 -9.72
C ARG A 24 -0.30 -4.39 -9.50
N HIS A 25 -1.22 -4.58 -8.58
CA HIS A 25 -2.22 -3.56 -8.28
C HIS A 25 -1.59 -2.34 -7.59
N ASN A 26 -0.84 -2.56 -6.53
CA ASN A 26 -0.28 -1.46 -5.72
C ASN A 26 0.75 -0.64 -6.48
N GLU A 27 1.56 -1.28 -7.32
CA GLU A 27 2.61 -0.62 -8.09
C GLU A 27 2.16 -0.25 -9.51
N ARG A 28 0.90 -0.44 -9.82
CA ARG A 28 0.29 -0.14 -11.13
C ARG A 28 1.03 -0.81 -12.29
N LYS A 29 1.22 -2.13 -12.16
CA LYS A 29 1.90 -2.97 -13.15
C LYS A 29 0.95 -3.85 -13.96
N ASN A 30 -0.36 -3.61 -13.89
CA ASN A 30 -1.34 -4.35 -14.67
C ASN A 30 -1.29 -3.94 -16.14
N GLU A 31 -1.55 -4.89 -17.03
CA GLU A 31 -1.60 -4.62 -18.48
C GLU A 31 -2.82 -3.79 -18.86
N SER A 32 -3.92 -3.94 -18.11
CA SER A 32 -5.16 -3.21 -18.35
C SER A 32 -5.83 -2.89 -17.03
N TYR A 33 -6.48 -1.73 -16.98
CA TYR A 33 -7.27 -1.28 -15.83
C TYR A 33 -8.75 -1.17 -16.14
N ALA A 34 -9.21 -1.75 -17.28
CA ALA A 34 -10.58 -1.61 -17.74
C ALA A 34 -11.63 -2.12 -16.73
N ASP A 35 -11.29 -3.18 -15.98
CA ASP A 35 -12.19 -3.80 -15.01
C ASP A 35 -11.83 -3.44 -13.56
N LEU A 36 -10.97 -2.43 -13.38
CA LEU A 36 -10.51 -2.01 -12.05
C LEU A 36 -10.99 -0.60 -11.75
N ASN A 37 -11.17 -0.30 -10.47
CA ASN A 37 -11.55 1.04 -10.02
C ASN A 37 -10.34 1.98 -9.99
N VAL A 38 -9.69 2.14 -11.13
CA VAL A 38 -8.49 2.98 -11.28
C VAL A 38 -8.72 4.00 -12.38
N ASP A 39 -8.53 5.27 -12.03
CA ASP A 39 -8.54 6.36 -13.01
C ASP A 39 -7.10 6.54 -13.53
N THR A 40 -6.84 6.02 -14.72
CA THR A 40 -5.49 6.00 -15.29
C THR A 40 -4.92 7.40 -15.53
N GLU A 41 -5.77 8.42 -15.68
CA GLU A 41 -5.32 9.80 -15.81
C GLU A 41 -4.71 10.35 -14.51
N GLN A 42 -5.03 9.74 -13.37
CA GLN A 42 -4.55 10.17 -12.07
C GLN A 42 -3.35 9.38 -11.54
N ILE A 43 -2.87 8.39 -12.30
CA ILE A 43 -1.73 7.55 -11.85
C ILE A 43 -0.51 8.41 -11.51
N ALA A 44 -0.25 9.46 -12.28
CA ALA A 44 0.89 10.36 -12.04
C ALA A 44 0.82 11.09 -10.67
N ARG A 45 -0.34 11.11 -10.02
CA ARG A 45 -0.53 11.73 -8.71
C ARG A 45 -0.32 10.75 -7.56
N ASN A 46 -0.06 9.48 -7.87
CA ASN A 46 0.31 8.50 -6.85
C ASN A 46 1.71 8.82 -6.31
N VAL A 47 1.90 8.65 -5.02
CA VAL A 47 3.15 8.98 -4.36
C VAL A 47 3.70 7.75 -3.66
N HIS A 48 4.94 7.39 -3.97
CA HIS A 48 5.68 6.38 -3.20
C HIS A 48 6.46 7.06 -2.09
N PHE A 49 6.13 6.77 -0.86
CA PHE A 49 6.93 7.18 0.29
C PHE A 49 8.11 6.24 0.49
N LYS A 50 7.96 5.01 0.02
CA LYS A 50 9.03 4.04 -0.09
C LYS A 50 8.76 3.13 -1.29
N ASP A 51 9.78 2.91 -2.10
CA ASP A 51 9.72 1.92 -3.18
C ASP A 51 10.67 0.75 -2.91
N THR A 52 10.57 -0.28 -3.74
CA THR A 52 11.37 -1.49 -3.56
C THR A 52 12.77 -1.39 -4.15
N GLY A 53 13.11 -0.26 -4.76
CA GLY A 53 14.38 -0.11 -5.46
C GLY A 53 14.49 -0.95 -6.74
N GLY A 54 13.35 -1.24 -7.37
CA GLY A 54 13.29 -2.03 -8.59
C GLY A 54 13.09 -3.52 -8.38
N LEU A 55 13.04 -3.97 -7.12
CA LEU A 55 12.78 -5.37 -6.80
C LEU A 55 11.29 -5.68 -6.79
N THR A 56 10.91 -6.93 -7.08
CA THR A 56 9.57 -7.39 -6.75
C THR A 56 9.44 -7.55 -5.23
N TYR A 57 8.21 -7.67 -4.73
CA TYR A 57 8.00 -7.89 -3.30
C TYR A 57 8.68 -9.17 -2.83
N ASN A 58 8.57 -10.23 -3.61
CA ASN A 58 9.21 -11.50 -3.26
C ASN A 58 10.73 -11.42 -3.31
N GLU A 59 11.31 -10.67 -4.24
CA GLU A 59 12.75 -10.43 -4.29
C GLU A 59 13.23 -9.62 -3.09
N TYR A 60 12.45 -8.62 -2.69
CA TYR A 60 12.76 -7.84 -1.49
C TYR A 60 12.76 -8.73 -0.24
N PHE A 61 11.74 -9.59 -0.11
CA PHE A 61 11.65 -10.55 0.98
C PHE A 61 12.84 -11.51 0.98
N GLN A 62 13.21 -12.02 -0.19
CA GLN A 62 14.36 -12.92 -0.32
C GLN A 62 15.66 -12.23 0.09
N ARG A 63 15.81 -10.96 -0.26
CA ARG A 63 16.99 -10.19 0.15
C ARG A 63 17.09 -10.09 1.67
N LEU A 64 15.98 -9.87 2.36
CA LEU A 64 15.98 -9.84 3.81
C LEU A 64 16.37 -11.18 4.43
N ILE A 65 15.97 -12.28 3.80
CA ILE A 65 16.39 -13.62 4.22
C ILE A 65 17.90 -13.78 4.02
N ASP A 66 18.40 -13.42 2.85
CA ASP A 66 19.81 -13.55 2.49
C ASP A 66 20.72 -12.71 3.40
N GLU A 67 20.23 -11.57 3.84
CA GLU A 67 20.94 -10.69 4.77
C GLU A 67 20.81 -11.13 6.25
N GLY A 68 20.07 -12.22 6.50
CA GLY A 68 19.89 -12.75 7.84
C GLY A 68 18.94 -11.95 8.73
N LYS A 69 18.15 -11.05 8.14
CA LYS A 69 17.21 -10.20 8.88
C LYS A 69 15.89 -10.88 9.19
N ILE A 70 15.53 -11.87 8.37
CA ILE A 70 14.31 -12.65 8.52
C ILE A 70 14.66 -14.13 8.41
N SER A 71 14.01 -14.97 9.22
CA SER A 71 14.13 -16.42 9.13
C SER A 71 12.81 -17.03 8.66
N THR A 72 12.89 -17.96 7.72
CA THR A 72 11.74 -18.73 7.26
C THR A 72 11.71 -20.13 7.87
N ARG A 73 12.55 -20.39 8.87
CA ARG A 73 12.62 -21.69 9.52
C ARG A 73 11.28 -22.07 10.11
N GLY A 74 10.79 -23.25 9.75
CA GLY A 74 9.49 -23.74 10.21
C GLY A 74 8.30 -23.20 9.43
N GLN A 75 8.53 -22.35 8.43
CA GLN A 75 7.46 -21.82 7.60
C GLN A 75 6.91 -22.89 6.66
N LYS A 76 5.58 -22.96 6.58
CA LYS A 76 4.89 -23.91 5.72
C LYS A 76 4.56 -23.28 4.37
N ALA A 77 4.33 -24.10 3.36
CA ALA A 77 3.82 -23.62 2.06
C ALA A 77 2.50 -22.88 2.26
N GLY A 78 2.33 -21.75 1.57
CA GLY A 78 1.14 -20.91 1.69
C GLY A 78 1.11 -20.05 2.93
N ALA A 79 2.18 -20.04 3.73
CA ALA A 79 2.25 -19.18 4.92
C ALA A 79 2.22 -17.70 4.56
N THR A 80 1.73 -16.89 5.48
CA THR A 80 1.77 -15.42 5.36
C THR A 80 3.21 -14.94 5.37
N VAL A 81 3.62 -14.18 4.36
CA VAL A 81 4.94 -13.58 4.30
C VAL A 81 4.89 -12.05 4.31
N PHE A 82 3.75 -11.47 3.94
CA PHE A 82 3.54 -10.03 3.95
C PHE A 82 2.24 -9.71 4.68
N ASN A 83 2.19 -8.52 5.23
CA ASN A 83 0.93 -7.92 5.66
C ASN A 83 0.72 -6.65 4.85
N GLU A 84 -0.46 -6.50 4.27
CA GLU A 84 -0.84 -5.28 3.60
C GLU A 84 -1.66 -4.43 4.58
N LEU A 85 -1.18 -3.24 4.86
CA LEU A 85 -1.89 -2.27 5.67
C LEU A 85 -2.54 -1.26 4.73
N VAL A 86 -3.86 -1.19 4.78
CA VAL A 86 -4.63 -0.25 3.95
C VAL A 86 -5.28 0.78 4.86
N ILE A 87 -5.05 2.05 4.55
CA ILE A 87 -5.64 3.18 5.28
C ILE A 87 -6.50 3.96 4.30
N ASP A 88 -7.81 3.88 4.49
CA ASP A 88 -8.78 4.60 3.66
C ASP A 88 -9.40 5.73 4.47
N VAL A 89 -9.41 6.92 3.88
CA VAL A 89 -10.08 8.10 4.45
C VAL A 89 -10.99 8.67 3.36
N ASN A 90 -12.20 9.05 3.72
CA ASN A 90 -13.11 9.57 2.73
C ASN A 90 -12.57 10.87 2.10
N THR A 91 -12.70 10.99 0.80
CA THR A 91 -12.16 12.10 0.00
C THR A 91 -12.63 13.46 0.50
N ARG A 92 -13.88 13.53 0.94
CA ARG A 92 -14.46 14.77 1.46
C ARG A 92 -13.67 15.36 2.62
N TYR A 93 -13.17 14.51 3.52
CA TYR A 93 -12.32 14.97 4.62
C TYR A 93 -11.11 15.74 4.11
N PHE A 94 -10.44 15.19 3.09
CA PHE A 94 -9.27 15.85 2.51
C PHE A 94 -9.65 17.13 1.78
N GLU A 95 -10.76 17.14 1.05
CA GLU A 95 -11.24 18.32 0.35
C GLU A 95 -11.53 19.47 1.33
N GLU A 96 -12.07 19.17 2.49
CA GLU A 96 -12.37 20.15 3.52
C GLU A 96 -11.13 20.70 4.23
N HIS A 97 -9.98 20.01 4.13
CA HIS A 97 -8.77 20.33 4.89
C HIS A 97 -7.57 20.71 4.03
N GLY A 98 -7.76 20.90 2.72
CA GLY A 98 -6.67 21.35 1.86
C GLY A 98 -6.45 20.48 0.61
N GLY A 99 -7.29 19.47 0.40
CA GLY A 99 -7.26 18.67 -0.82
C GLY A 99 -6.08 17.70 -0.90
N TYR A 100 -5.54 17.57 -2.11
CA TYR A 100 -4.50 16.58 -2.41
C TYR A 100 -3.24 16.77 -1.54
N GLU A 101 -2.79 18.01 -1.36
CA GLU A 101 -1.59 18.27 -0.56
C GLU A 101 -1.78 17.88 0.91
N TYR A 102 -2.97 18.10 1.45
CA TYR A 102 -3.26 17.65 2.80
C TYR A 102 -3.27 16.13 2.89
N ALA A 103 -3.87 15.45 1.88
CA ALA A 103 -3.87 13.99 1.84
C ALA A 103 -2.45 13.44 1.78
N ARG A 104 -1.59 14.04 0.97
CA ARG A 104 -0.19 13.62 0.86
C ARG A 104 0.54 13.76 2.19
N GLN A 105 0.35 14.86 2.89
CA GLN A 105 0.95 15.07 4.21
C GLN A 105 0.40 14.08 5.24
N PHE A 106 -0.91 13.82 5.20
CA PHE A 106 -1.55 12.85 6.09
C PHE A 106 -0.93 11.46 5.91
N TYR A 107 -0.82 10.99 4.69
CA TYR A 107 -0.28 9.66 4.43
C TYR A 107 1.23 9.58 4.64
N GLU A 108 1.95 10.66 4.43
CA GLU A 108 3.37 10.72 4.77
C GLU A 108 3.58 10.51 6.27
N GLU A 109 2.77 11.16 7.10
CA GLU A 109 2.82 10.97 8.55
C GLU A 109 2.44 9.54 8.94
N ALA A 110 1.44 8.97 8.26
CA ALA A 110 1.06 7.57 8.49
C ALA A 110 2.22 6.63 8.16
N TYR A 111 2.95 6.88 7.09
CA TYR A 111 4.13 6.12 6.72
C TYR A 111 5.23 6.26 7.79
N ARG A 112 5.51 7.46 8.25
CA ARG A 112 6.51 7.69 9.30
C ARG A 112 6.16 6.94 10.58
N PHE A 113 4.88 6.95 10.93
CA PHE A 113 4.39 6.19 12.09
C PHE A 113 4.60 4.69 11.91
N GLY A 114 4.31 4.19 10.69
CA GLY A 114 4.58 2.80 10.35
C GLY A 114 6.06 2.44 10.48
N CYS A 115 6.95 3.34 10.08
CA CYS A 115 8.40 3.14 10.25
C CYS A 115 8.80 3.02 11.72
N GLU A 116 8.16 3.80 12.59
CA GLU A 116 8.43 3.74 14.03
C GLU A 116 7.97 2.41 14.63
N ILE A 117 6.83 1.89 14.16
CA ILE A 117 6.25 0.65 14.71
C ILE A 117 6.98 -0.58 14.17
N TYR A 118 7.22 -0.64 12.87
CA TYR A 118 7.68 -1.85 12.19
C TYR A 118 9.15 -1.83 11.82
N GLY A 119 9.77 -0.66 11.77
CA GLY A 119 11.10 -0.47 11.22
C GLY A 119 11.04 -0.23 9.71
N GLU A 120 11.76 0.78 9.25
CA GLU A 120 11.75 1.16 7.83
C GLU A 120 12.16 -0.01 6.92
N GLU A 121 13.16 -0.78 7.32
CA GLU A 121 13.66 -1.91 6.53
C GLU A 121 12.64 -3.04 6.38
N ASN A 122 11.66 -3.11 7.28
CA ASN A 122 10.61 -4.11 7.23
C ASN A 122 9.40 -3.68 6.40
N ILE A 123 9.38 -2.44 5.93
CA ILE A 123 8.35 -1.95 5.03
C ILE A 123 8.83 -2.13 3.60
N VAL A 124 8.15 -2.99 2.85
CA VAL A 124 8.54 -3.30 1.48
C VAL A 124 8.23 -2.14 0.54
N SER A 125 7.05 -1.59 0.66
CA SER A 125 6.59 -0.47 -0.18
C SER A 125 5.52 0.30 0.58
N ALA A 126 5.45 1.59 0.33
CA ALA A 126 4.40 2.46 0.86
C ALA A 126 3.99 3.45 -0.21
N VAL A 127 2.74 3.38 -0.63
CA VAL A 127 2.23 4.20 -1.73
C VAL A 127 0.87 4.79 -1.40
N MET A 128 0.71 6.07 -1.73
CA MET A 128 -0.58 6.74 -1.70
C MET A 128 -1.17 6.68 -3.11
N HIS A 129 -2.37 6.12 -3.23
CA HIS A 129 -3.07 6.03 -4.50
C HIS A 129 -4.06 7.19 -4.63
N ALA A 130 -3.83 8.06 -5.61
CA ALA A 130 -4.74 9.15 -5.95
C ALA A 130 -5.61 8.83 -7.17
N ASP A 131 -5.43 7.65 -7.73
CA ASP A 131 -6.03 7.22 -8.99
C ASP A 131 -7.17 6.22 -8.82
N GLU A 132 -7.52 5.83 -7.59
CA GLU A 132 -8.61 4.89 -7.36
C GLU A 132 -9.96 5.60 -7.44
N ILE A 133 -10.86 4.98 -8.18
CA ILE A 133 -12.23 5.46 -8.29
C ILE A 133 -13.00 4.89 -7.10
N LEU A 134 -13.46 5.78 -6.23
CA LEU A 134 -14.30 5.36 -5.11
C LEU A 134 -15.69 5.03 -5.63
N ALA A 135 -16.19 3.85 -5.23
CA ALA A 135 -17.55 3.51 -5.53
C ALA A 135 -18.49 4.49 -4.82
N ALA A 136 -19.44 5.05 -5.54
CA ALA A 136 -20.46 5.89 -4.95
C ALA A 136 -21.51 4.98 -4.29
N PHE A 137 -21.79 5.19 -3.06
CA PHE A 137 -22.82 4.47 -2.36
C PHE A 137 -23.96 5.40 -1.94
#